data_eb26e160b4489c4dc77b27582ff09818
#
_entry.id   eb26e160b4489c4dc77b27582ff09818
#
_cell.length_a   1.000
_cell.length_b   1.000
_cell.length_c   1.000
_cell.angle_alpha   90.00
_cell.angle_beta   90.00
_cell.angle_gamma   90.00
#
_symmetry.space_group_name_H-M   'P 1'
#
loop_
_entity.id
_entity.type
_entity.pdbx_description
1 polymer ?
#
loop_
_entity_poly.entity_id
_entity_poly.type
_entity_poly.pdbx_seq_one_letter_code
_entity_poly.pdbx_strand_id
1 'polypeptide(L)'
;MRFIGRLHSARAVAAGVLVLLVALAPGMALAAKKVRVVATLSVFGDIVHKVGGDHVDVTVLDPPTQDVHFYEPRPTDILKLSKADLFVHAGLDLEQWRGPLVEAARNRDFFPGGPRQVDCSQGISLLEAPTGGQLSRAYGDVHLYGNPHYYIDPSNYGIIAANIAGKLAEVDSANAAEYQRNLSAFRTKLDAALARWKAKLAPLAGQPLVAYHNTWPYFARTFGLDIDTFLEPKPNIPPSASHLQEVMNTMREKKIRVILIEPFQHRPYAEQVASQTGAKVVLISQTPGGMPGTDDLFAWMDAVTSSIAEALSGKGGGPS
;
A
#
# COMPACT_ATOMS: atom_id res chain seq x y z
N MET A 1 -22.49 -20.62 -90.16
CA MET A 1 -21.99 -21.69 -89.25
C MET A 1 -21.26 -21.04 -88.03
N ARG A 2 -21.90 -21.12 -86.90
CA ARG A 2 -21.40 -21.18 -85.51
C ARG A 2 -20.12 -20.41 -85.10
N PHE A 3 -20.33 -19.36 -84.31
CA PHE A 3 -19.42 -18.92 -83.26
C PHE A 3 -20.29 -18.64 -81.99
N ILE A 4 -20.42 -19.65 -81.16
CA ILE A 4 -20.94 -19.51 -79.80
C ILE A 4 -19.97 -20.31 -78.96
N GLY A 5 -19.35 -19.67 -78.00
CA GLY A 5 -18.66 -20.38 -76.92
C GLY A 5 -17.33 -19.78 -76.49
N ARG A 6 -17.34 -18.65 -75.71
CA ARG A 6 -16.27 -18.25 -74.77
C ARG A 6 -16.70 -17.04 -73.95
N LEU A 7 -17.67 -17.22 -73.07
CA LEU A 7 -18.08 -16.13 -72.11
C LEU A 7 -18.48 -16.61 -70.70
N HIS A 8 -18.07 -17.84 -70.33
CA HIS A 8 -18.46 -18.38 -68.98
C HIS A 8 -17.30 -18.59 -68.06
N SER A 9 -16.04 -18.38 -68.42
CA SER A 9 -14.90 -18.62 -67.50
C SER A 9 -14.39 -17.39 -66.70
N ALA A 10 -14.83 -16.18 -67.07
CA ALA A 10 -14.35 -14.96 -66.40
C ALA A 10 -15.15 -14.54 -65.14
N ARG A 11 -16.38 -15.05 -64.94
CA ARG A 11 -17.23 -14.69 -63.81
C ARG A 11 -17.02 -15.54 -62.54
N ALA A 12 -16.49 -16.75 -62.67
CA ALA A 12 -16.24 -17.65 -61.56
C ALA A 12 -14.95 -17.32 -60.76
N VAL A 13 -13.95 -16.68 -61.39
CA VAL A 13 -12.69 -16.30 -60.73
C VAL A 13 -12.83 -15.02 -59.94
N ALA A 14 -13.71 -14.10 -60.32
CA ALA A 14 -13.93 -12.85 -59.57
C ALA A 14 -14.69 -13.04 -58.23
N ALA A 15 -15.56 -14.07 -58.14
CA ALA A 15 -16.30 -14.36 -56.91
C ALA A 15 -15.44 -15.07 -55.85
N GLY A 16 -14.45 -15.86 -56.26
CA GLY A 16 -13.55 -16.57 -55.34
C GLY A 16 -12.53 -15.66 -54.64
N VAL A 17 -12.10 -14.60 -55.31
CA VAL A 17 -11.11 -13.64 -54.74
C VAL A 17 -11.76 -12.69 -53.70
N LEU A 18 -13.05 -12.39 -53.86
CA LEU A 18 -13.74 -11.49 -52.95
C LEU A 18 -14.07 -12.17 -51.57
N VAL A 19 -14.25 -13.49 -51.57
CA VAL A 19 -14.52 -14.25 -50.32
C VAL A 19 -13.23 -14.47 -49.51
N LEU A 20 -12.06 -14.52 -50.14
CA LEU A 20 -10.77 -14.73 -49.43
C LEU A 20 -10.21 -13.45 -48.80
N LEU A 21 -10.62 -12.27 -49.29
CA LEU A 21 -10.16 -10.98 -48.73
C LEU A 21 -10.93 -10.53 -47.47
N VAL A 22 -12.08 -11.10 -47.20
CA VAL A 22 -12.87 -10.78 -45.96
C VAL A 22 -12.35 -11.57 -44.75
N ALA A 23 -11.60 -12.67 -44.95
CA ALA A 23 -11.07 -13.49 -43.83
C ALA A 23 -9.74 -13.00 -43.25
N LEU A 24 -9.14 -11.95 -43.82
CA LEU A 24 -7.84 -11.38 -43.40
C LEU A 24 -7.94 -9.93 -42.93
N ALA A 25 -9.13 -9.45 -42.53
CA ALA A 25 -9.19 -8.24 -41.74
C ALA A 25 -8.56 -8.55 -40.39
N PRO A 26 -7.40 -7.95 -40.00
CA PRO A 26 -6.93 -8.05 -38.63
C PRO A 26 -8.06 -7.48 -37.80
N GLY A 27 -8.67 -8.32 -36.96
CA GLY A 27 -9.59 -7.83 -35.96
C GLY A 27 -8.88 -6.71 -35.22
N MET A 28 -9.29 -5.46 -35.43
CA MET A 28 -8.89 -4.37 -34.53
C MET A 28 -9.36 -4.81 -33.16
N ALA A 29 -8.45 -5.43 -32.40
CA ALA A 29 -8.69 -5.64 -30.97
C ALA A 29 -8.91 -4.24 -30.41
N LEU A 30 -10.17 -3.86 -30.17
CA LEU A 30 -10.48 -2.69 -29.35
C LEU A 30 -9.69 -2.91 -28.07
N ALA A 31 -8.74 -2.01 -27.78
CA ALA A 31 -8.00 -2.07 -26.53
C ALA A 31 -9.03 -2.19 -25.40
N ALA A 32 -9.00 -3.30 -24.69
CA ALA A 32 -9.95 -3.55 -23.62
C ALA A 32 -9.89 -2.38 -22.64
N LYS A 33 -11.05 -1.83 -22.27
CA LYS A 33 -11.12 -0.70 -21.35
C LYS A 33 -10.56 -1.15 -20.00
N LYS A 34 -9.49 -0.50 -19.53
CA LYS A 34 -8.91 -0.78 -18.23
C LYS A 34 -9.85 -0.34 -17.10
N VAL A 35 -9.86 -1.08 -16.00
CA VAL A 35 -10.54 -0.68 -14.76
C VAL A 35 -9.75 0.47 -14.14
N ARG A 36 -10.36 1.63 -14.01
CA ARG A 36 -9.76 2.81 -13.37
C ARG A 36 -9.87 2.66 -11.87
N VAL A 37 -8.74 2.47 -11.22
CA VAL A 37 -8.66 2.28 -9.77
C VAL A 37 -8.05 3.51 -9.13
N VAL A 38 -8.72 4.04 -8.11
CA VAL A 38 -8.14 5.04 -7.22
C VAL A 38 -7.79 4.34 -5.91
N ALA A 39 -6.53 4.40 -5.50
CA ALA A 39 -6.04 3.88 -4.23
C ALA A 39 -5.61 5.04 -3.32
N THR A 40 -5.85 4.92 -2.02
CA THR A 40 -5.44 5.96 -1.05
C THR A 40 -3.93 5.96 -0.87
N LEU A 41 -3.30 4.79 -0.67
CA LEU A 41 -1.88 4.63 -0.40
C LEU A 41 -1.14 3.89 -1.52
N SER A 42 0.15 4.18 -1.66
CA SER A 42 1.00 3.52 -2.67
C SER A 42 1.15 2.02 -2.44
N VAL A 43 1.10 1.52 -1.20
CA VAL A 43 1.10 0.09 -0.90
C VAL A 43 -0.10 -0.63 -1.53
N PHE A 44 -1.28 -0.03 -1.47
CA PHE A 44 -2.48 -0.58 -2.11
C PHE A 44 -2.41 -0.45 -3.62
N GLY A 45 -1.95 0.70 -4.12
CA GLY A 45 -1.75 0.94 -5.55
C GLY A 45 -0.82 -0.10 -6.18
N ASP A 46 0.29 -0.42 -5.54
CA ASP A 46 1.24 -1.43 -6.02
C ASP A 46 0.64 -2.84 -6.00
N ILE A 47 -0.12 -3.20 -4.95
CA ILE A 47 -0.83 -4.49 -4.90
C ILE A 47 -1.89 -4.56 -6.01
N VAL A 48 -2.64 -3.47 -6.26
CA VAL A 48 -3.60 -3.40 -7.38
C VAL A 48 -2.90 -3.66 -8.71
N HIS A 49 -1.75 -3.02 -8.96
CA HIS A 49 -0.96 -3.27 -10.18
C HIS A 49 -0.51 -4.73 -10.30
N LYS A 50 -0.02 -5.33 -9.21
CA LYS A 50 0.48 -6.71 -9.22
C LYS A 50 -0.63 -7.74 -9.44
N VAL A 51 -1.84 -7.46 -8.96
CA VAL A 51 -3.00 -8.35 -9.12
C VAL A 51 -3.76 -8.05 -10.40
N GLY A 52 -3.95 -6.76 -10.72
CA GLY A 52 -4.74 -6.32 -11.87
C GLY A 52 -4.00 -6.42 -13.22
N GLY A 53 -2.65 -6.42 -13.20
CA GLY A 53 -1.84 -6.50 -14.40
C GLY A 53 -2.18 -5.39 -15.42
N ASP A 54 -2.28 -5.76 -16.68
CA ASP A 54 -2.56 -4.83 -17.77
C ASP A 54 -4.02 -4.35 -17.84
N HIS A 55 -4.91 -4.93 -17.01
CA HIS A 55 -6.34 -4.62 -17.01
C HIS A 55 -6.72 -3.44 -16.10
N VAL A 56 -5.78 -2.87 -15.38
CA VAL A 56 -6.02 -1.75 -14.45
C VAL A 56 -5.27 -0.49 -14.86
N ASP A 57 -5.84 0.67 -14.51
CA ASP A 57 -5.21 1.99 -14.57
C ASP A 57 -5.32 2.59 -13.17
N VAL A 58 -4.17 2.68 -12.46
CA VAL A 58 -4.13 2.98 -11.04
C VAL A 58 -3.67 4.41 -10.79
N THR A 59 -4.43 5.12 -9.98
CA THR A 59 -4.05 6.41 -9.41
C THR A 59 -3.92 6.28 -7.90
N VAL A 60 -2.78 6.68 -7.34
CA VAL A 60 -2.58 6.82 -5.90
C VAL A 60 -2.83 8.28 -5.50
N LEU A 61 -3.51 8.50 -4.38
CA LEU A 61 -3.87 9.84 -3.90
C LEU A 61 -2.80 10.43 -2.99
N ASP A 62 -2.49 9.73 -1.90
CA ASP A 62 -1.54 10.21 -0.90
C ASP A 62 -0.10 10.04 -1.40
N PRO A 63 0.70 11.12 -1.47
CA PRO A 63 2.12 11.02 -1.78
C PRO A 63 2.86 10.26 -0.69
N PRO A 64 3.75 9.29 -1.01
CA PRO A 64 4.42 8.44 -0.03
C PRO A 64 5.40 9.18 0.90
N THR A 65 5.58 10.48 0.71
CA THR A 65 6.39 11.38 1.55
C THR A 65 5.57 12.24 2.50
N GLN A 66 4.24 12.06 2.54
CA GLN A 66 3.32 12.75 3.44
C GLN A 66 2.80 11.80 4.52
N ASP A 67 2.27 12.39 5.58
CA ASP A 67 1.52 11.66 6.60
C ASP A 67 0.09 11.43 6.10
N VAL A 68 -0.29 10.16 5.96
CA VAL A 68 -1.61 9.77 5.45
C VAL A 68 -2.76 10.31 6.29
N HIS A 69 -2.55 10.52 7.58
CA HIS A 69 -3.59 11.07 8.47
C HIS A 69 -3.99 12.49 8.08
N PHE A 70 -3.06 13.26 7.49
CA PHE A 70 -3.20 14.69 7.19
C PHE A 70 -3.17 15.02 5.70
N TYR A 71 -3.35 14.03 4.85
CA TYR A 71 -3.51 14.29 3.42
C TYR A 71 -4.74 15.17 3.18
N GLU A 72 -4.57 16.22 2.39
CA GLU A 72 -5.65 17.12 1.97
C GLU A 72 -5.98 16.87 0.50
N PRO A 73 -7.14 16.20 0.19
CA PRO A 73 -7.53 15.92 -1.18
C PRO A 73 -7.71 17.20 -2.00
N ARG A 74 -7.11 17.22 -3.18
CA ARG A 74 -7.19 18.33 -4.14
C ARG A 74 -8.41 18.19 -5.04
N PRO A 75 -8.89 19.26 -5.69
CA PRO A 75 -9.99 19.19 -6.66
C PRO A 75 -9.74 18.15 -7.79
N THR A 76 -8.48 17.96 -8.18
CA THR A 76 -8.09 16.93 -9.15
C THR A 76 -8.34 15.51 -8.64
N ASP A 77 -8.22 15.26 -7.34
CA ASP A 77 -8.41 13.95 -6.74
C ASP A 77 -9.90 13.62 -6.65
N ILE A 78 -10.74 14.63 -6.35
CA ILE A 78 -12.20 14.53 -6.44
C ILE A 78 -12.61 14.13 -7.87
N LEU A 79 -12.03 14.78 -8.89
CA LEU A 79 -12.33 14.47 -10.29
C LEU A 79 -11.86 13.07 -10.69
N LYS A 80 -10.70 12.62 -10.22
CA LYS A 80 -10.19 11.25 -10.45
C LYS A 80 -11.12 10.23 -9.81
N LEU A 81 -11.50 10.42 -8.54
CA LEU A 81 -12.39 9.52 -7.84
C LEU A 81 -13.79 9.48 -8.47
N SER A 82 -14.35 10.62 -8.89
CA SER A 82 -15.67 10.66 -9.54
C SER A 82 -15.74 9.82 -10.83
N LYS A 83 -14.60 9.62 -11.50
CA LYS A 83 -14.47 8.84 -12.74
C LYS A 83 -13.96 7.43 -12.53
N ALA A 84 -13.58 7.05 -11.32
CA ALA A 84 -13.04 5.73 -11.02
C ALA A 84 -14.10 4.64 -11.18
N ASP A 85 -13.64 3.45 -11.50
CA ASP A 85 -14.46 2.25 -11.56
C ASP A 85 -14.34 1.45 -10.23
N LEU A 86 -13.26 1.68 -9.45
CA LEU A 86 -13.00 1.06 -8.16
C LEU A 86 -12.23 2.02 -7.24
N PHE A 87 -12.57 2.02 -5.94
CA PHE A 87 -11.87 2.76 -4.89
C PHE A 87 -11.29 1.81 -3.84
N VAL A 88 -9.99 1.94 -3.53
CA VAL A 88 -9.25 1.08 -2.60
C VAL A 88 -8.70 1.93 -1.46
N HIS A 89 -9.01 1.57 -0.21
CA HIS A 89 -8.66 2.35 0.98
C HIS A 89 -8.29 1.46 2.17
N ALA A 90 -7.62 2.04 3.18
CA ALA A 90 -7.17 1.31 4.36
C ALA A 90 -8.32 0.90 5.29
N GLY A 91 -9.35 1.71 5.43
CA GLY A 91 -10.35 1.52 6.47
C GLY A 91 -9.84 1.91 7.87
N LEU A 92 -10.55 1.47 8.91
CA LEU A 92 -10.19 1.69 10.33
C LEU A 92 -9.93 3.16 10.70
N ASP A 93 -10.59 4.09 10.02
CA ASP A 93 -10.44 5.55 10.14
C ASP A 93 -9.00 6.10 9.98
N LEU A 94 -8.12 5.38 9.26
CA LEU A 94 -6.80 5.88 8.90
C LEU A 94 -6.90 7.18 8.07
N GLU A 95 -7.68 7.12 6.98
CA GLU A 95 -7.93 8.25 6.10
C GLU A 95 -9.18 9.03 6.56
N GLN A 96 -9.05 9.91 7.54
CA GLN A 96 -10.18 10.72 8.03
C GLN A 96 -10.74 11.65 6.93
N TRP A 97 -9.89 12.05 5.98
CA TRP A 97 -10.24 12.84 4.80
C TRP A 97 -11.06 12.06 3.75
N ARG A 98 -11.18 10.73 3.85
CA ARG A 98 -11.90 9.88 2.89
C ARG A 98 -13.38 10.22 2.81
N GLY A 99 -14.05 10.45 3.93
CA GLY A 99 -15.48 10.78 3.95
C GLY A 99 -15.81 12.02 3.10
N PRO A 100 -15.24 13.19 3.42
CA PRO A 100 -15.40 14.40 2.62
C PRO A 100 -15.02 14.25 1.14
N LEU A 101 -13.97 13.48 0.82
CA LEU A 101 -13.56 13.20 -0.56
C LEU A 101 -14.64 12.42 -1.32
N VAL A 102 -15.17 11.36 -0.73
CA VAL A 102 -16.22 10.52 -1.36
C VAL A 102 -17.51 11.31 -1.56
N GLU A 103 -17.89 12.13 -0.59
CA GLU A 103 -19.05 13.02 -0.71
C GLU A 103 -18.88 14.04 -1.85
N ALA A 104 -17.70 14.66 -1.95
CA ALA A 104 -17.39 15.62 -3.00
C ALA A 104 -17.35 14.97 -4.39
N ALA A 105 -16.89 13.72 -4.50
CA ALA A 105 -16.85 12.96 -5.75
C ALA A 105 -18.27 12.57 -6.24
N ARG A 106 -19.29 12.60 -5.38
CA ARG A 106 -20.72 12.30 -5.68
C ARG A 106 -20.94 10.94 -6.33
N ASN A 107 -20.05 9.97 -6.11
CA ASN A 107 -20.20 8.61 -6.59
C ASN A 107 -20.70 7.71 -5.45
N ARG A 108 -21.98 7.32 -5.51
CA ARG A 108 -22.63 6.53 -4.46
C ARG A 108 -22.04 5.14 -4.29
N ASP A 109 -21.39 4.60 -5.32
CA ASP A 109 -20.75 3.28 -5.27
C ASP A 109 -19.55 3.24 -4.30
N PHE A 110 -19.05 4.42 -3.88
CA PHE A 110 -17.91 4.57 -2.94
C PHE A 110 -18.34 4.98 -1.53
N PHE A 111 -19.64 5.22 -1.27
CA PHE A 111 -20.11 5.44 0.09
C PHE A 111 -19.93 4.17 0.94
N PRO A 112 -19.89 4.28 2.28
CA PRO A 112 -19.77 3.11 3.16
C PRO A 112 -20.79 2.03 2.80
N GLY A 113 -20.29 0.80 2.54
CA GLY A 113 -21.11 -0.32 2.08
C GLY A 113 -21.43 -0.31 0.57
N GLY A 114 -20.95 0.67 -0.20
CA GLY A 114 -21.12 0.71 -1.65
C GLY A 114 -20.37 -0.42 -2.37
N PRO A 115 -20.83 -0.80 -3.59
CA PRO A 115 -20.39 -2.02 -4.25
C PRO A 115 -18.99 -1.92 -4.89
N ARG A 116 -18.47 -0.71 -5.11
CA ARG A 116 -17.23 -0.46 -5.86
C ARG A 116 -16.10 0.10 -4.98
N GLN A 117 -16.06 -0.33 -3.73
CA GLN A 117 -14.95 -0.02 -2.84
C GLN A 117 -14.33 -1.29 -2.25
N VAL A 118 -13.05 -1.20 -1.90
CA VAL A 118 -12.30 -2.21 -1.15
C VAL A 118 -11.84 -1.57 0.14
N ASP A 119 -12.37 -2.03 1.26
CA ASP A 119 -11.80 -1.82 2.57
C ASP A 119 -10.73 -2.90 2.79
N CYS A 120 -9.46 -2.51 2.71
CA CYS A 120 -8.33 -3.42 2.80
C CYS A 120 -8.14 -4.02 4.20
N SER A 121 -8.82 -3.48 5.24
CA SER A 121 -8.76 -4.02 6.61
C SER A 121 -9.57 -5.29 6.80
N GLN A 122 -10.44 -5.63 5.87
CA GLN A 122 -11.31 -6.80 5.98
C GLN A 122 -10.50 -8.08 6.10
N GLY A 123 -10.76 -8.86 7.17
CA GLY A 123 -10.05 -10.12 7.47
C GLY A 123 -8.69 -9.95 8.16
N ILE A 124 -8.27 -8.71 8.44
CA ILE A 124 -7.04 -8.44 9.21
C ILE A 124 -7.30 -8.69 10.71
N SER A 125 -6.37 -9.39 11.36
CA SER A 125 -6.37 -9.54 12.82
C SER A 125 -5.87 -8.25 13.47
N LEU A 126 -6.80 -7.45 13.99
CA LEU A 126 -6.52 -6.11 14.50
C LEU A 126 -5.72 -6.13 15.80
N LEU A 127 -4.79 -5.18 15.94
CA LEU A 127 -4.07 -4.87 17.16
C LEU A 127 -4.65 -3.61 17.80
N GLU A 128 -4.47 -3.50 19.11
CA GLU A 128 -4.86 -2.31 19.88
C GLU A 128 -6.34 -1.94 19.68
N ALA A 129 -7.18 -2.94 19.38
CA ALA A 129 -8.62 -2.73 19.35
C ALA A 129 -9.10 -2.39 20.79
N PRO A 130 -9.87 -1.31 20.96
CA PRO A 130 -10.32 -0.88 22.28
C PRO A 130 -11.19 -1.94 22.94
N THR A 131 -10.85 -2.30 24.19
CA THR A 131 -11.57 -3.32 24.96
C THR A 131 -12.62 -2.73 25.91
N GLY A 132 -12.84 -1.42 25.88
CA GLY A 132 -13.80 -0.68 26.72
C GLY A 132 -13.24 0.67 27.14
N GLY A 133 -14.13 1.61 27.38
CA GLY A 133 -13.80 2.98 27.76
C GLY A 133 -14.24 4.02 26.73
N GLN A 134 -14.38 5.27 27.13
CA GLN A 134 -14.67 6.35 26.20
C GLN A 134 -13.38 6.75 25.46
N LEU A 135 -13.20 6.21 24.28
CA LEU A 135 -12.20 6.75 23.36
C LEU A 135 -12.71 8.09 22.84
N SER A 136 -11.91 9.10 22.99
CA SER A 136 -12.21 10.44 22.48
C SER A 136 -11.02 10.96 21.71
N ARG A 137 -11.27 11.50 20.51
CA ARG A 137 -10.26 12.21 19.70
C ARG A 137 -9.70 13.46 20.40
N ALA A 138 -10.28 13.89 21.51
CA ALA A 138 -9.69 14.89 22.38
C ALA A 138 -8.32 14.47 22.97
N TYR A 139 -7.96 13.19 22.83
CA TYR A 139 -6.66 12.66 23.27
C TYR A 139 -5.64 12.51 22.13
N GLY A 140 -5.82 13.17 21.02
CA GLY A 140 -5.00 13.07 19.82
C GLY A 140 -5.71 12.29 18.70
N ASP A 141 -4.98 11.85 17.69
CA ASP A 141 -5.50 11.06 16.57
C ASP A 141 -5.69 9.59 16.98
N VAL A 142 -6.61 9.37 17.91
CA VAL A 142 -6.93 8.03 18.46
C VAL A 142 -7.83 7.29 17.50
N HIS A 143 -7.37 6.12 17.04
CA HIS A 143 -8.14 5.23 16.17
C HIS A 143 -9.17 4.44 16.96
N LEU A 144 -10.44 4.57 16.58
CA LEU A 144 -11.58 4.01 17.32
C LEU A 144 -11.76 2.49 17.11
N TYR A 145 -11.18 1.94 16.06
CA TYR A 145 -11.40 0.55 15.62
C TYR A 145 -10.18 -0.36 15.82
N GLY A 146 -9.09 0.18 16.36
CA GLY A 146 -7.79 -0.48 16.47
C GLY A 146 -6.73 0.23 15.65
N ASN A 147 -5.47 -0.18 15.80
CA ASN A 147 -4.36 0.44 15.09
C ASN A 147 -4.52 0.21 13.56
N PRO A 148 -4.57 1.27 12.73
CA PRO A 148 -4.84 1.13 11.30
C PRO A 148 -3.59 0.87 10.44
N HIS A 149 -2.39 0.83 11.04
CA HIS A 149 -1.12 0.68 10.30
C HIS A 149 -0.80 -0.78 9.93
N TYR A 150 -1.82 -1.63 9.79
CA TYR A 150 -1.68 -3.05 9.42
C TYR A 150 -1.00 -3.25 8.06
N TYR A 151 -1.04 -2.24 7.19
CA TYR A 151 -0.45 -2.26 5.85
C TYR A 151 1.09 -2.20 5.85
N ILE A 152 1.71 -1.91 6.99
CA ILE A 152 3.17 -1.96 7.14
C ILE A 152 3.67 -3.40 7.39
N ASP A 153 2.79 -4.28 7.83
CA ASP A 153 3.13 -5.68 8.04
C ASP A 153 2.95 -6.50 6.74
N PRO A 154 4.04 -7.01 6.15
CA PRO A 154 3.95 -7.79 4.92
C PRO A 154 3.19 -9.11 5.07
N SER A 155 2.98 -9.62 6.28
CA SER A 155 2.15 -10.81 6.51
C SER A 155 0.68 -10.59 6.14
N ASN A 156 0.22 -9.33 6.12
CA ASN A 156 -1.14 -8.96 5.75
C ASN A 156 -1.36 -8.81 4.24
N TYR A 157 -0.29 -8.71 3.44
CA TYR A 157 -0.43 -8.43 1.99
C TYR A 157 -1.20 -9.49 1.22
N GLY A 158 -1.12 -10.76 1.65
CA GLY A 158 -1.89 -11.84 1.05
C GLY A 158 -3.41 -11.70 1.24
N ILE A 159 -3.85 -11.12 2.37
CA ILE A 159 -5.25 -10.80 2.67
C ILE A 159 -5.68 -9.58 1.85
N ILE A 160 -4.90 -8.50 1.88
CA ILE A 160 -5.15 -7.28 1.11
C ILE A 160 -5.28 -7.60 -0.38
N ALA A 161 -4.34 -8.38 -0.94
CA ALA A 161 -4.35 -8.77 -2.34
C ALA A 161 -5.59 -9.62 -2.70
N ALA A 162 -6.06 -10.48 -1.79
CA ALA A 162 -7.28 -11.25 -2.01
C ALA A 162 -8.53 -10.37 -2.04
N ASN A 163 -8.64 -9.39 -1.13
CA ASN A 163 -9.74 -8.43 -1.12
C ASN A 163 -9.80 -7.62 -2.43
N ILE A 164 -8.63 -7.16 -2.89
CA ILE A 164 -8.49 -6.42 -4.16
C ILE A 164 -8.85 -7.32 -5.36
N ALA A 165 -8.28 -8.54 -5.44
CA ALA A 165 -8.55 -9.48 -6.53
C ALA A 165 -10.03 -9.87 -6.63
N GLY A 166 -10.66 -10.12 -5.48
CA GLY A 166 -12.08 -10.43 -5.40
C GLY A 166 -12.93 -9.31 -5.97
N LYS A 167 -12.64 -8.06 -5.58
CA LYS A 167 -13.40 -6.90 -6.05
C LYS A 167 -13.12 -6.58 -7.52
N LEU A 168 -11.89 -6.72 -8.01
CA LEU A 168 -11.57 -6.61 -9.44
C LEU A 168 -12.37 -7.63 -10.26
N ALA A 169 -12.47 -8.89 -9.79
CA ALA A 169 -13.25 -9.92 -10.48
C ALA A 169 -14.77 -9.62 -10.50
N GLU A 170 -15.29 -8.90 -9.50
CA GLU A 170 -16.69 -8.45 -9.49
C GLU A 170 -16.94 -7.33 -10.51
N VAL A 171 -16.04 -6.34 -10.60
CA VAL A 171 -16.24 -5.17 -11.48
C VAL A 171 -15.81 -5.44 -12.92
N ASP A 172 -14.96 -6.44 -13.14
CA ASP A 172 -14.44 -6.86 -14.46
C ASP A 172 -14.39 -8.39 -14.55
N SER A 173 -15.56 -9.01 -14.59
CA SER A 173 -15.71 -10.45 -14.60
C SER A 173 -15.09 -11.15 -15.80
N ALA A 174 -14.90 -10.45 -16.93
CA ALA A 174 -14.25 -10.99 -18.11
C ALA A 174 -12.79 -11.39 -17.84
N ASN A 175 -12.10 -10.68 -16.96
CA ASN A 175 -10.70 -10.91 -16.60
C ASN A 175 -10.52 -11.59 -15.23
N ALA A 176 -11.60 -12.04 -14.59
CA ALA A 176 -11.57 -12.65 -13.25
C ALA A 176 -10.55 -13.78 -13.10
N ALA A 177 -10.43 -14.66 -14.10
CA ALA A 177 -9.48 -15.76 -14.08
C ALA A 177 -8.02 -15.28 -14.09
N GLU A 178 -7.73 -14.15 -14.73
CA GLU A 178 -6.39 -13.56 -14.74
C GLU A 178 -6.05 -12.93 -13.39
N TYR A 179 -6.97 -12.19 -12.78
CA TYR A 179 -6.79 -11.67 -11.42
C TYR A 179 -6.48 -12.77 -10.40
N GLN A 180 -7.12 -13.94 -10.52
CA GLN A 180 -6.84 -15.09 -9.64
C GLN A 180 -5.46 -15.71 -9.91
N ARG A 181 -5.02 -15.80 -11.17
CA ARG A 181 -3.65 -16.24 -11.49
C ARG A 181 -2.61 -15.29 -10.94
N ASN A 182 -2.81 -13.98 -11.11
CA ASN A 182 -1.92 -12.93 -10.61
C ASN A 182 -1.87 -12.93 -9.08
N LEU A 183 -3.00 -13.09 -8.41
CA LEU A 183 -3.07 -13.26 -6.95
C LEU A 183 -2.24 -14.47 -6.49
N SER A 184 -2.36 -15.61 -7.18
CA SER A 184 -1.59 -16.82 -6.85
C SER A 184 -0.08 -16.58 -7.02
N ALA A 185 0.33 -15.95 -8.13
CA ALA A 185 1.72 -15.60 -8.37
C ALA A 185 2.27 -14.59 -7.34
N PHE A 186 1.45 -13.58 -6.99
CA PHE A 186 1.78 -12.61 -5.94
C PHE A 186 2.01 -13.30 -4.59
N ARG A 187 1.12 -14.21 -4.18
CA ARG A 187 1.25 -14.97 -2.93
C ARG A 187 2.52 -15.81 -2.90
N THR A 188 2.82 -16.52 -3.98
CA THR A 188 4.07 -17.31 -4.09
C THR A 188 5.31 -16.45 -3.91
N LYS A 189 5.34 -15.27 -4.56
CA LYS A 189 6.44 -14.30 -4.41
C LYS A 189 6.51 -13.74 -2.98
N LEU A 190 5.36 -13.44 -2.39
CA LEU A 190 5.23 -12.93 -1.02
C LEU A 190 5.75 -13.92 0.01
N ASP A 191 5.39 -15.20 -0.09
CA ASP A 191 5.82 -16.25 0.84
C ASP A 191 7.34 -16.40 0.83
N ALA A 192 7.96 -16.39 -0.36
CA ALA A 192 9.41 -16.44 -0.50
C ALA A 192 10.08 -15.18 0.08
N ALA A 193 9.48 -13.99 -0.10
CA ALA A 193 9.98 -12.74 0.44
C ALA A 193 9.85 -12.69 1.96
N LEU A 194 8.70 -13.08 2.51
CA LEU A 194 8.47 -13.18 3.96
C LEU A 194 9.48 -14.09 4.64
N ALA A 195 9.80 -15.25 4.03
CA ALA A 195 10.81 -16.15 4.58
C ALA A 195 12.19 -15.47 4.66
N ARG A 196 12.59 -14.70 3.63
CA ARG A 196 13.86 -13.96 3.61
C ARG A 196 13.88 -12.85 4.67
N TRP A 197 12.81 -12.04 4.76
CA TRP A 197 12.73 -10.96 5.73
C TRP A 197 12.73 -11.48 7.17
N LYS A 198 11.98 -12.55 7.46
CA LYS A 198 11.99 -13.21 8.77
C LYS A 198 13.38 -13.75 9.12
N ALA A 199 14.04 -14.43 8.18
CA ALA A 199 15.40 -14.93 8.40
C ALA A 199 16.40 -13.79 8.67
N LYS A 200 16.27 -12.63 8.00
CA LYS A 200 17.12 -11.45 8.21
C LYS A 200 16.96 -10.86 9.61
N LEU A 201 15.72 -10.75 10.11
CA LEU A 201 15.41 -10.11 11.39
C LEU A 201 15.38 -11.09 12.59
N ALA A 202 15.28 -12.39 12.36
CA ALA A 202 15.24 -13.40 13.44
C ALA A 202 16.38 -13.30 14.46
N PRO A 203 17.65 -13.01 14.09
CA PRO A 203 18.73 -12.83 15.08
C PRO A 203 18.55 -11.61 15.98
N LEU A 204 17.62 -10.71 15.63
CA LEU A 204 17.36 -9.45 16.31
C LEU A 204 16.06 -9.48 17.11
N ALA A 205 15.41 -10.63 17.23
CA ALA A 205 14.18 -10.79 17.99
C ALA A 205 14.34 -10.32 19.44
N GLY A 206 13.33 -9.60 19.95
CA GLY A 206 13.35 -8.99 21.28
C GLY A 206 14.20 -7.73 21.40
N GLN A 207 14.86 -7.27 20.31
CA GLN A 207 15.59 -6.02 20.37
C GLN A 207 14.63 -4.84 20.45
N PRO A 208 14.83 -3.92 21.43
CA PRO A 208 13.98 -2.77 21.59
C PRO A 208 14.38 -1.62 20.66
N LEU A 209 13.37 -0.93 20.09
CA LEU A 209 13.52 0.28 19.29
C LEU A 209 12.56 1.35 19.79
N VAL A 210 12.91 2.62 19.53
CA VAL A 210 11.97 3.74 19.60
C VAL A 210 11.43 4.02 18.20
N ALA A 211 10.15 4.28 18.06
CA ALA A 211 9.59 4.88 16.86
C ALA A 211 9.10 6.30 17.16
N TYR A 212 8.96 7.12 16.12
CA TYR A 212 8.41 8.46 16.33
C TYR A 212 6.93 8.39 16.69
N HIS A 213 6.15 7.68 15.89
CA HIS A 213 4.72 7.44 16.04
C HIS A 213 4.45 5.93 16.24
N ASN A 214 3.26 5.57 16.74
CA ASN A 214 2.82 4.18 16.91
C ASN A 214 2.41 3.52 15.56
N THR A 215 3.33 3.52 14.62
CA THR A 215 3.16 3.04 13.24
C THR A 215 3.42 1.54 13.09
N TRP A 216 4.27 0.95 13.94
CA TRP A 216 4.96 -0.31 13.69
C TRP A 216 4.47 -1.55 14.47
N PRO A 217 3.33 -1.59 15.20
CA PRO A 217 3.00 -2.72 16.07
C PRO A 217 2.77 -4.02 15.32
N TYR A 218 2.20 -3.98 14.10
CA TYR A 218 2.02 -5.18 13.28
C TYR A 218 3.34 -5.72 12.74
N PHE A 219 4.22 -4.84 12.28
CA PHE A 219 5.57 -5.19 11.86
C PHE A 219 6.37 -5.78 13.02
N ALA A 220 6.34 -5.13 14.18
CA ALA A 220 6.99 -5.60 15.39
C ALA A 220 6.53 -7.01 15.77
N ARG A 221 5.23 -7.27 15.76
CA ARG A 221 4.66 -8.61 15.99
C ARG A 221 5.20 -9.65 15.02
N THR A 222 5.21 -9.35 13.71
CA THR A 222 5.61 -10.31 12.66
C THR A 222 7.09 -10.65 12.70
N PHE A 223 7.94 -9.70 13.09
CA PHE A 223 9.39 -9.87 13.13
C PHE A 223 9.97 -10.08 14.54
N GLY A 224 9.11 -10.06 15.57
CA GLY A 224 9.52 -10.28 16.95
C GLY A 224 10.35 -9.15 17.54
N LEU A 225 10.19 -7.91 17.07
CA LEU A 225 10.85 -6.74 17.61
C LEU A 225 10.05 -6.12 18.76
N ASP A 226 10.69 -5.34 19.64
CA ASP A 226 10.05 -4.61 20.73
C ASP A 226 9.99 -3.11 20.38
N ILE A 227 8.80 -2.61 19.99
CA ILE A 227 8.57 -1.20 19.62
C ILE A 227 7.39 -0.69 20.44
N ASP A 228 7.64 -0.38 21.71
CA ASP A 228 6.65 0.09 22.70
C ASP A 228 6.92 1.51 23.21
N THR A 229 7.96 2.16 22.71
CA THR A 229 8.39 3.49 23.16
C THR A 229 8.37 4.45 21.96
N PHE A 230 7.69 5.61 22.15
CA PHE A 230 7.45 6.55 21.06
C PHE A 230 7.92 7.96 21.42
N LEU A 231 8.43 8.71 20.41
CA LEU A 231 8.78 10.12 20.58
C LEU A 231 7.52 10.99 20.78
N GLU A 232 6.43 10.68 20.06
CA GLU A 232 5.13 11.30 20.30
C GLU A 232 4.49 10.73 21.58
N PRO A 233 4.03 11.58 22.50
CA PRO A 233 3.31 11.11 23.68
C PRO A 233 1.91 10.57 23.35
N LYS A 234 1.33 11.09 22.26
CA LYS A 234 0.04 10.69 21.67
C LYS A 234 0.08 11.07 20.19
N PRO A 235 -0.69 10.37 19.32
CA PRO A 235 -0.71 10.66 17.90
C PRO A 235 -0.94 12.15 17.63
N ASN A 236 -0.05 12.73 16.81
CA ASN A 236 -0.07 14.13 16.39
C ASN A 236 0.07 15.18 17.53
N ILE A 237 0.59 14.80 18.67
CA ILE A 237 0.93 15.75 19.74
C ILE A 237 2.45 15.85 19.84
N PRO A 238 3.05 17.02 19.52
CA PRO A 238 4.49 17.20 19.64
C PRO A 238 5.00 16.87 21.04
N PRO A 239 6.16 16.20 21.17
CA PRO A 239 6.70 15.84 22.47
C PRO A 239 7.09 17.07 23.29
N SER A 240 6.75 17.06 24.57
CA SER A 240 7.28 18.03 25.53
C SER A 240 8.71 17.66 25.94
N ALA A 241 9.44 18.62 26.51
CA ALA A 241 10.79 18.37 27.04
C ALA A 241 10.80 17.28 28.13
N SER A 242 9.74 17.24 28.98
CA SER A 242 9.60 16.19 30.03
C SER A 242 9.38 14.82 29.42
N HIS A 243 8.54 14.70 28.37
CA HIS A 243 8.32 13.42 27.68
C HIS A 243 9.58 12.92 26.97
N LEU A 244 10.32 13.80 26.29
CA LEU A 244 11.60 13.41 25.69
C LEU A 244 12.60 12.94 26.76
N GLN A 245 12.60 13.54 27.96
CA GLN A 245 13.44 13.08 29.06
C GLN A 245 13.04 11.68 29.55
N GLU A 246 11.73 11.39 29.63
CA GLU A 246 11.20 10.06 29.97
C GLU A 246 11.61 9.02 28.94
N VAL A 247 11.46 9.34 27.64
CA VAL A 247 11.93 8.48 26.53
C VAL A 247 13.41 8.20 26.65
N MET A 248 14.26 9.21 26.87
CA MET A 248 15.71 9.02 27.03
C MET A 248 16.06 8.15 28.25
N ASN A 249 15.31 8.24 29.34
CA ASN A 249 15.51 7.38 30.52
C ASN A 249 15.15 5.93 30.20
N THR A 250 13.99 5.69 29.56
CA THR A 250 13.58 4.37 29.07
C THR A 250 14.60 3.78 28.11
N MET A 251 15.14 4.59 27.20
CA MET A 251 16.17 4.14 26.26
C MET A 251 17.44 3.68 26.97
N ARG A 252 17.87 4.38 28.02
CA ARG A 252 19.06 3.98 28.82
C ARG A 252 18.78 2.69 29.59
N GLU A 253 17.62 2.58 30.24
CA GLU A 253 17.20 1.40 31.02
C GLU A 253 17.09 0.15 30.13
N LYS A 254 16.37 0.25 29.03
CA LYS A 254 16.16 -0.84 28.06
C LYS A 254 17.33 -1.02 27.10
N LYS A 255 18.36 -0.17 27.13
CA LYS A 255 19.52 -0.15 26.22
C LYS A 255 19.13 0.01 24.75
N ILE A 256 18.10 0.81 24.46
CA ILE A 256 17.62 1.10 23.11
C ILE A 256 18.67 1.94 22.37
N ARG A 257 19.02 1.53 21.14
CA ARG A 257 20.05 2.16 20.32
C ARG A 257 19.59 2.63 18.96
N VAL A 258 18.30 2.46 18.66
CA VAL A 258 17.73 2.80 17.34
C VAL A 258 16.44 3.57 17.55
N ILE A 259 16.31 4.65 16.78
CA ILE A 259 15.12 5.48 16.68
C ILE A 259 14.66 5.46 15.23
N LEU A 260 13.45 4.98 14.97
CA LEU A 260 12.82 4.98 13.65
C LEU A 260 12.03 6.27 13.45
N ILE A 261 12.25 6.92 12.30
CA ILE A 261 11.46 8.09 11.89
C ILE A 261 11.06 7.97 10.43
N GLU A 262 9.94 8.59 10.08
CA GLU A 262 9.45 8.72 8.71
C GLU A 262 9.84 10.09 8.11
N PRO A 263 9.90 10.23 6.77
CA PRO A 263 10.40 11.43 6.09
C PRO A 263 9.67 12.73 6.42
N PHE A 264 8.39 12.66 6.80
CA PHE A 264 7.54 13.81 7.12
C PHE A 264 7.57 14.20 8.61
N GLN A 265 8.19 13.39 9.47
CA GLN A 265 8.24 13.65 10.90
C GLN A 265 9.32 14.68 11.26
N HIS A 266 9.16 15.33 12.42
CA HIS A 266 10.06 16.39 12.86
C HIS A 266 11.39 15.82 13.36
N ARG A 267 12.33 15.66 12.45
CA ARG A 267 13.66 15.07 12.66
C ARG A 267 14.44 15.65 13.85
N PRO A 268 14.41 16.96 14.17
CA PRO A 268 15.13 17.53 15.31
C PRO A 268 14.83 16.87 16.65
N TYR A 269 13.62 16.38 16.92
CA TYR A 269 13.33 15.67 18.16
C TYR A 269 14.09 14.34 18.25
N ALA A 270 14.13 13.57 17.17
CA ALA A 270 14.88 12.32 17.12
C ALA A 270 16.38 12.56 17.24
N GLU A 271 16.92 13.61 16.61
CA GLU A 271 18.35 13.98 16.69
C GLU A 271 18.73 14.44 18.09
N GLN A 272 17.86 15.22 18.77
CA GLN A 272 18.07 15.62 20.15
C GLN A 272 18.17 14.40 21.07
N VAL A 273 17.24 13.45 20.97
CA VAL A 273 17.25 12.22 21.77
C VAL A 273 18.47 11.38 21.44
N ALA A 274 18.78 11.22 20.17
CA ALA A 274 19.93 10.45 19.71
C ALA A 274 21.26 11.02 20.22
N SER A 275 21.45 12.36 20.23
CA SER A 275 22.65 13.02 20.73
C SER A 275 22.87 12.79 22.23
N GLN A 276 21.80 12.61 23.01
CA GLN A 276 21.85 12.41 24.47
C GLN A 276 21.92 10.93 24.88
N THR A 277 21.57 10.00 23.97
CA THR A 277 21.52 8.56 24.26
C THR A 277 22.56 7.74 23.49
N GLY A 278 23.19 8.33 22.47
CA GLY A 278 24.09 7.62 21.55
C GLY A 278 23.33 6.71 20.58
N ALA A 279 22.02 6.87 20.45
CA ALA A 279 21.22 6.08 19.51
C ALA A 279 21.42 6.54 18.06
N LYS A 280 21.15 5.64 17.11
CA LYS A 280 21.13 5.92 15.69
C LYS A 280 19.71 6.27 15.23
N VAL A 281 19.56 7.38 14.52
CA VAL A 281 18.31 7.72 13.83
C VAL A 281 18.28 7.01 12.50
N VAL A 282 17.20 6.27 12.22
CA VAL A 282 16.99 5.51 10.98
C VAL A 282 15.75 6.07 10.28
N LEU A 283 15.96 6.61 9.09
CA LEU A 283 14.89 7.11 8.25
C LEU A 283 14.32 5.94 7.43
N ILE A 284 13.01 5.68 7.57
CA ILE A 284 12.25 4.70 6.79
C ILE A 284 10.87 5.24 6.43
N SER A 285 10.39 4.95 5.23
CA SER A 285 9.04 5.35 4.83
C SER A 285 7.99 4.33 5.28
N GLN A 286 6.76 4.80 5.46
CA GLN A 286 5.61 3.96 5.78
C GLN A 286 5.04 3.22 4.57
N THR A 287 5.40 3.65 3.35
CA THR A 287 4.82 3.13 2.11
C THR A 287 5.88 3.09 0.99
N PRO A 288 5.69 2.25 -0.04
CA PRO A 288 6.54 2.25 -1.23
C PRO A 288 6.63 3.64 -1.87
N GLY A 289 7.80 3.99 -2.40
CA GLY A 289 8.06 5.27 -3.06
C GLY A 289 8.42 6.43 -2.12
N GLY A 290 8.35 6.25 -0.80
CA GLY A 290 8.73 7.30 0.17
C GLY A 290 10.23 7.51 0.33
N MET A 291 11.04 6.64 -0.26
CA MET A 291 12.51 6.73 -0.29
C MET A 291 13.03 6.35 -1.69
N PRO A 292 14.20 6.85 -2.12
CA PRO A 292 14.77 6.48 -3.41
C PRO A 292 14.94 4.96 -3.58
N GLY A 293 14.51 4.43 -4.72
CA GLY A 293 14.64 3.00 -5.05
C GLY A 293 13.64 2.07 -4.33
N THR A 294 12.62 2.63 -3.70
CA THR A 294 11.59 1.86 -2.96
C THR A 294 10.20 1.91 -3.61
N ASP A 295 10.11 2.16 -4.92
CA ASP A 295 8.84 2.30 -5.62
C ASP A 295 8.04 0.98 -5.72
N ASP A 296 8.69 -0.17 -5.63
CA ASP A 296 8.08 -1.50 -5.59
C ASP A 296 7.89 -1.96 -4.14
N LEU A 297 6.76 -2.58 -3.84
CA LEU A 297 6.41 -3.10 -2.51
C LEU A 297 7.49 -4.01 -1.90
N PHE A 298 8.07 -4.90 -2.71
CA PHE A 298 9.10 -5.83 -2.25
C PHE A 298 10.44 -5.11 -2.04
N ALA A 299 10.82 -4.21 -2.96
CA ALA A 299 12.02 -3.39 -2.82
C ALA A 299 11.94 -2.48 -1.59
N TRP A 300 10.78 -1.87 -1.34
CA TRP A 300 10.54 -1.09 -0.14
C TRP A 300 10.71 -1.93 1.13
N MET A 301 10.10 -3.11 1.22
CA MET A 301 10.21 -3.97 2.40
C MET A 301 11.63 -4.57 2.55
N ASP A 302 12.33 -4.84 1.45
CA ASP A 302 13.75 -5.20 1.47
C ASP A 302 14.60 -4.07 2.08
N ALA A 303 14.33 -2.81 1.73
CA ALA A 303 15.02 -1.64 2.28
C ALA A 303 14.70 -1.45 3.77
N VAL A 304 13.42 -1.51 4.18
CA VAL A 304 12.98 -1.40 5.58
C VAL A 304 13.67 -2.45 6.45
N THR A 305 13.57 -3.73 6.06
CA THR A 305 14.19 -4.82 6.84
C THR A 305 15.70 -4.75 6.89
N SER A 306 16.35 -4.27 5.82
CA SER A 306 17.81 -4.08 5.79
C SER A 306 18.25 -2.93 6.68
N SER A 307 17.59 -1.77 6.60
CA SER A 307 17.91 -0.59 7.41
C SER A 307 17.79 -0.89 8.91
N ILE A 308 16.72 -1.59 9.32
CA ILE A 308 16.54 -2.01 10.72
C ILE A 308 17.63 -3.01 11.13
N ALA A 309 17.92 -4.03 10.30
CA ALA A 309 18.91 -5.04 10.60
C ALA A 309 20.32 -4.44 10.73
N GLU A 310 20.71 -3.54 9.84
CA GLU A 310 22.01 -2.84 9.88
C GLU A 310 22.13 -1.96 11.13
N ALA A 311 21.07 -1.23 11.46
CA ALA A 311 21.07 -0.35 12.63
C ALA A 311 21.22 -1.13 13.93
N LEU A 312 20.46 -2.22 14.10
CA LEU A 312 20.46 -3.05 15.31
C LEU A 312 21.73 -3.89 15.45
N SER A 313 22.31 -4.38 14.32
CA SER A 313 23.55 -5.17 14.38
C SER A 313 24.83 -4.35 14.62
N GLY A 314 24.73 -3.02 14.64
CA GLY A 314 25.88 -2.14 14.78
C GLY A 314 26.83 -2.12 13.57
N LYS A 315 26.45 -2.75 12.45
CA LYS A 315 27.27 -2.87 11.24
C LYS A 315 27.18 -1.65 10.31
N GLY A 316 26.36 -0.67 10.62
CA GLY A 316 26.24 0.58 9.87
C GLY A 316 27.14 1.64 10.48
N GLY A 317 28.41 1.67 10.09
CA GLY A 317 29.37 2.66 10.57
C GLY A 317 29.42 3.91 9.69
N GLY A 318 29.44 5.06 10.34
CA GLY A 318 29.84 6.33 9.78
C GLY A 318 28.70 7.32 9.52
N PRO A 319 28.89 8.58 9.93
CA PRO A 319 27.94 9.66 9.60
C PRO A 319 28.03 9.98 8.11
N SER A 320 26.89 10.00 7.43
CA SER A 320 26.76 10.63 6.11
C SER A 320 26.03 11.95 6.25
#